data_ef46a72ee760b0fce23ef0697b423b97
#
_entry.id   ef46a72ee760b0fce23ef0697b423b97
#
_cell.length_a   1.000
_cell.length_b   1.000
_cell.length_c   1.000
_cell.angle_alpha   90.00
_cell.angle_beta   90.00
_cell.angle_gamma   90.00
#
_symmetry.space_group_name_H-M   'P 1'
#
loop_
_entity.id
_entity.type
_entity.pdbx_description
1 polymer ?
#
loop_
_entity_poly.entity_id
_entity_poly.type
_entity_poly.pdbx_seq_one_letter_code
_entity_poly.pdbx_strand_id
1 'polypeptide(L)'
;MPHLDPVPLEQVEAQDIRERFEHYRRTRGFTPNSIMTMVRRPEIVRAFMALNQAVLYEGNVPHETKMLVSLASSLASGCLYCQSHMANLSSIYQASDEKIAALADFEDSPLFTPAERAAIRLGFKAGRQPNEASAADFDDLKKHYDEGQIVEIVASIALFGYLNRWNDTMATTLEPLAIEVARRTIGPTGWQPGKHASREPTAP
;
A
#
# COMPACT_ATOMS: atom_id res chain seq x y z
N MET A 1 2.24 -11.60 -16.54
CA MET A 1 3.08 -12.62 -15.84
C MET A 1 4.19 -11.89 -15.11
N PRO A 2 4.55 -12.27 -13.89
CA PRO A 2 5.66 -11.63 -13.18
C PRO A 2 6.96 -11.80 -13.98
N HIS A 3 7.83 -10.79 -13.92
CA HIS A 3 9.14 -10.88 -14.57
C HIS A 3 10.14 -11.71 -13.75
N LEU A 4 9.92 -11.80 -12.43
CA LEU A 4 10.60 -12.72 -11.52
C LEU A 4 9.57 -13.31 -10.55
N ASP A 5 9.57 -14.65 -10.44
CA ASP A 5 8.70 -15.33 -9.49
C ASP A 5 9.11 -15.03 -8.03
N PRO A 6 8.19 -15.03 -7.07
CA PRO A 6 8.54 -14.96 -5.65
C PRO A 6 9.46 -16.12 -5.25
N VAL A 7 10.44 -15.88 -4.38
CA VAL A 7 11.27 -16.94 -3.80
C VAL A 7 10.41 -17.72 -2.79
N PRO A 8 10.27 -19.05 -2.91
CA PRO A 8 9.57 -19.85 -1.92
C PRO A 8 10.16 -19.68 -0.51
N LEU A 9 9.30 -19.67 0.52
CA LEU A 9 9.73 -19.40 1.90
C LEU A 9 10.80 -20.38 2.38
N GLU A 10 10.71 -21.63 1.98
CA GLU A 10 11.68 -22.71 2.30
C GLU A 10 13.07 -22.47 1.70
N GLN A 11 13.18 -21.64 0.69
CA GLN A 11 14.45 -21.25 0.05
C GLN A 11 15.07 -19.98 0.64
N VAL A 12 14.37 -19.33 1.57
CA VAL A 12 14.91 -18.15 2.27
C VAL A 12 15.87 -18.62 3.36
N GLU A 13 17.18 -18.46 3.14
CA GLU A 13 18.21 -18.95 4.06
C GLU A 13 18.33 -18.08 5.34
N ALA A 14 18.17 -16.75 5.20
CA ALA A 14 18.31 -15.80 6.30
C ALA A 14 17.18 -15.96 7.31
N GLN A 15 17.50 -16.41 8.53
CA GLN A 15 16.52 -16.71 9.56
C GLN A 15 15.71 -15.48 9.99
N ASP A 16 16.35 -14.33 10.17
CA ASP A 16 15.69 -13.06 10.52
C ASP A 16 14.64 -12.63 9.51
N ILE A 17 14.93 -12.83 8.22
CA ILE A 17 13.99 -12.53 7.13
C ILE A 17 12.83 -13.54 7.13
N ARG A 18 13.12 -14.82 7.32
CA ARG A 18 12.12 -15.89 7.38
C ARG A 18 11.12 -15.65 8.52
N GLU A 19 11.61 -15.34 9.71
CA GLU A 19 10.78 -15.01 10.88
C GLU A 19 9.86 -13.82 10.61
N ARG A 20 10.36 -12.80 9.92
CA ARG A 20 9.55 -11.64 9.53
C ARG A 20 8.49 -11.99 8.47
N PHE A 21 8.81 -12.85 7.51
CA PHE A 21 7.85 -13.33 6.51
C PHE A 21 6.75 -14.17 7.16
N GLU A 22 7.09 -15.03 8.12
CA GLU A 22 6.10 -15.78 8.91
C GLU A 22 5.23 -14.86 9.76
N HIS A 23 5.79 -13.79 10.31
CA HIS A 23 5.01 -12.77 11.01
C HIS A 23 3.98 -12.12 10.07
N TYR A 24 4.35 -11.75 8.85
CA TYR A 24 3.39 -11.22 7.87
C TYR A 24 2.29 -12.22 7.55
N ARG A 25 2.63 -13.49 7.36
CA ARG A 25 1.64 -14.55 7.12
C ARG A 25 0.64 -14.67 8.26
N ARG A 26 1.09 -14.58 9.51
CA ARG A 26 0.20 -14.64 10.68
C ARG A 26 -0.70 -13.41 10.81
N THR A 27 -0.20 -12.22 10.50
CA THR A 27 -0.91 -10.96 10.75
C THR A 27 -1.72 -10.47 9.56
N ARG A 28 -1.39 -10.91 8.34
CA ARG A 28 -2.04 -10.46 7.10
C ARG A 28 -2.67 -11.60 6.29
N GLY A 29 -2.49 -12.85 6.74
CA GLY A 29 -2.92 -14.05 6.03
C GLY A 29 -1.96 -14.54 4.93
N PHE A 30 -0.98 -13.74 4.53
CA PHE A 30 0.01 -14.07 3.51
C PHE A 30 1.31 -13.27 3.70
N THR A 31 2.39 -13.74 3.06
CA THR A 31 3.63 -12.97 2.88
C THR A 31 3.57 -12.29 1.51
N PRO A 32 3.72 -10.94 1.42
CA PRO A 32 3.64 -10.25 0.13
C PRO A 32 4.69 -10.74 -0.89
N ASN A 33 4.25 -11.05 -2.09
CA ASN A 33 5.13 -11.50 -3.18
C ASN A 33 6.20 -10.46 -3.56
N SER A 34 5.94 -9.18 -3.33
CA SER A 34 6.92 -8.11 -3.50
C SER A 34 8.19 -8.32 -2.67
N ILE A 35 8.04 -8.61 -1.36
CA ILE A 35 9.20 -8.86 -0.49
C ILE A 35 9.82 -10.24 -0.74
N MET A 36 9.01 -11.24 -1.12
CA MET A 36 9.52 -12.55 -1.54
C MET A 36 10.31 -12.48 -2.85
N THR A 37 10.10 -11.45 -3.66
CA THR A 37 10.95 -11.16 -4.83
C THR A 37 12.22 -10.41 -4.43
N MET A 38 12.10 -9.42 -3.51
CA MET A 38 13.24 -8.63 -2.99
C MET A 38 14.27 -9.47 -2.25
N VAL A 39 13.88 -10.60 -1.65
CA VAL A 39 14.76 -11.43 -0.82
C VAL A 39 15.99 -11.99 -1.56
N ARG A 40 15.99 -11.99 -2.89
CA ARG A 40 17.21 -12.26 -3.70
C ARG A 40 18.39 -11.33 -3.37
N ARG A 41 18.07 -10.19 -2.74
CA ARG A 41 19.07 -9.26 -2.18
C ARG A 41 18.69 -9.00 -0.73
N PRO A 42 19.20 -9.81 0.22
CA PRO A 42 18.85 -9.74 1.64
C PRO A 42 19.01 -8.35 2.25
N GLU A 43 20.00 -7.58 1.82
CA GLU A 43 20.25 -6.22 2.31
C GLU A 43 19.11 -5.27 1.92
N ILE A 44 18.56 -5.43 0.70
CA ILE A 44 17.45 -4.59 0.22
C ILE A 44 16.19 -4.90 1.02
N VAL A 45 15.84 -6.19 1.20
CA VAL A 45 14.63 -6.56 1.93
C VAL A 45 14.70 -6.18 3.40
N ARG A 46 15.89 -6.29 4.05
CA ARG A 46 16.07 -5.84 5.45
C ARG A 46 15.86 -4.33 5.59
N ALA A 47 16.51 -3.54 4.73
CA ALA A 47 16.38 -2.08 4.73
C ALA A 47 14.93 -1.67 4.45
N PHE A 48 14.26 -2.32 3.47
CA PHE A 48 12.86 -2.09 3.16
C PHE A 48 11.96 -2.44 4.36
N MET A 49 12.13 -3.60 4.99
CA MET A 49 11.31 -4.00 6.13
C MET A 49 11.47 -3.06 7.33
N ALA A 50 12.70 -2.56 7.59
CA ALA A 50 12.95 -1.58 8.62
C ALA A 50 12.25 -0.24 8.32
N LEU A 51 12.37 0.27 7.09
CA LEU A 51 11.69 1.48 6.65
C LEU A 51 10.15 1.31 6.73
N ASN A 52 9.63 0.20 6.24
CA ASN A 52 8.20 -0.11 6.28
C ASN A 52 7.65 -0.16 7.71
N GLN A 53 8.43 -0.71 8.66
CA GLN A 53 8.07 -0.73 10.08
C GLN A 53 7.97 0.69 10.62
N ALA A 54 9.01 1.49 10.45
CA ALA A 54 9.07 2.86 10.96
C ALA A 54 7.97 3.77 10.35
N VAL A 55 7.70 3.64 9.05
CA VAL A 55 6.75 4.50 8.35
C VAL A 55 5.31 4.13 8.66
N LEU A 56 4.94 2.85 8.53
CA LEU A 56 3.52 2.45 8.60
C LEU A 56 3.04 2.08 10.00
N TYR A 57 3.94 1.63 10.90
CA TYR A 57 3.54 1.01 12.16
C TYR A 57 4.03 1.75 13.41
N GLU A 58 4.80 2.82 13.23
CA GLU A 58 5.29 3.67 14.31
C GLU A 58 4.76 5.10 14.14
N GLY A 59 4.94 5.95 15.16
CA GLY A 59 4.53 7.35 15.16
C GLY A 59 3.13 7.59 15.67
N ASN A 60 2.58 8.79 15.36
CA ASN A 60 1.36 9.31 15.98
C ASN A 60 0.18 9.49 15.00
N VAL A 61 0.40 9.35 13.69
CA VAL A 61 -0.72 9.36 12.72
C VAL A 61 -1.47 8.03 12.82
N PRO A 62 -2.81 8.03 12.92
CA PRO A 62 -3.58 6.80 12.98
C PRO A 62 -3.25 5.86 11.81
N HIS A 63 -3.12 4.56 12.11
CA HIS A 63 -2.81 3.56 11.07
C HIS A 63 -3.82 3.59 9.91
N GLU A 64 -5.12 3.70 10.23
CA GLU A 64 -6.17 3.85 9.21
C GLU A 64 -5.85 4.97 8.23
N THR A 65 -5.50 6.17 8.74
CA THR A 65 -5.14 7.32 7.92
C THR A 65 -3.92 7.03 7.05
N LYS A 66 -2.86 6.43 7.60
CA LYS A 66 -1.66 6.03 6.83
C LYS A 66 -2.01 5.07 5.70
N MET A 67 -2.88 4.08 5.95
CA MET A 67 -3.31 3.12 4.93
C MET A 67 -4.14 3.78 3.83
N LEU A 68 -5.08 4.66 4.18
CA LEU A 68 -5.91 5.39 3.21
C LEU A 68 -5.07 6.36 2.35
N VAL A 69 -4.12 7.07 2.94
CA VAL A 69 -3.18 7.95 2.21
C VAL A 69 -2.31 7.13 1.23
N SER A 70 -1.84 5.97 1.68
CA SER A 70 -1.06 5.06 0.85
C SER A 70 -1.89 4.47 -0.29
N LEU A 71 -3.18 4.18 -0.04
CA LEU A 71 -4.12 3.75 -1.07
C LEU A 71 -4.36 4.87 -2.10
N ALA A 72 -4.58 6.11 -1.64
CA ALA A 72 -4.73 7.28 -2.50
C ALA A 72 -3.51 7.49 -3.42
N SER A 73 -2.29 7.39 -2.86
CA SER A 73 -1.04 7.44 -3.63
C SER A 73 -0.95 6.31 -4.66
N SER A 74 -1.41 5.11 -4.31
CA SER A 74 -1.38 3.95 -5.20
C SER A 74 -2.42 4.04 -6.31
N LEU A 75 -3.60 4.62 -6.02
CA LEU A 75 -4.62 4.94 -7.03
C LEU A 75 -4.08 5.97 -8.04
N ALA A 76 -3.48 7.04 -7.54
CA ALA A 76 -2.89 8.10 -8.36
C ALA A 76 -1.73 7.60 -9.24
N SER A 77 -0.93 6.66 -8.73
CA SER A 77 0.19 6.05 -9.47
C SER A 77 -0.25 4.96 -10.46
N GLY A 78 -1.49 4.46 -10.37
CA GLY A 78 -2.01 3.39 -11.23
C GLY A 78 -1.48 1.98 -10.93
N CYS A 79 -0.81 1.74 -9.80
CA CYS A 79 -0.29 0.42 -9.45
C CYS A 79 -1.39 -0.48 -8.86
N LEU A 80 -1.98 -1.36 -9.67
CA LEU A 80 -3.09 -2.24 -9.28
C LEU A 80 -2.72 -3.21 -8.13
N TYR A 81 -1.47 -3.65 -8.07
CA TYR A 81 -0.96 -4.47 -6.96
C TYR A 81 -1.01 -3.71 -5.63
N CYS A 82 -0.47 -2.48 -5.61
CA CYS A 82 -0.43 -1.69 -4.38
C CYS A 82 -1.82 -1.22 -3.95
N GLN A 83 -2.73 -0.92 -4.90
CA GLN A 83 -4.13 -0.62 -4.61
C GLN A 83 -4.79 -1.77 -3.84
N SER A 84 -4.64 -2.99 -4.32
CA SER A 84 -5.18 -4.19 -3.67
C SER A 84 -4.62 -4.39 -2.27
N HIS A 85 -3.30 -4.28 -2.10
CA HIS A 85 -2.65 -4.43 -0.80
C HIS A 85 -3.07 -3.35 0.19
N MET A 86 -3.21 -2.10 -0.27
CA MET A 86 -3.62 -1.02 0.62
C MET A 86 -5.10 -1.05 0.97
N ALA A 87 -5.96 -1.51 0.06
CA ALA A 87 -7.36 -1.80 0.39
C ALA A 87 -7.45 -2.89 1.48
N ASN A 88 -6.67 -3.97 1.35
CA ASN A 88 -6.60 -5.02 2.37
C ASN A 88 -6.07 -4.50 3.73
N LEU A 89 -4.98 -3.72 3.73
CA LEU A 89 -4.46 -3.16 4.97
C LEU A 89 -5.41 -2.12 5.58
N SER A 90 -6.08 -1.29 4.77
CA SER A 90 -7.11 -0.38 5.26
C SER A 90 -8.23 -1.12 6.00
N SER A 91 -8.69 -2.26 5.45
CA SER A 91 -9.69 -3.12 6.10
C SER A 91 -9.16 -3.74 7.40
N ILE A 92 -7.90 -4.21 7.43
CA ILE A 92 -7.25 -4.73 8.66
C ILE A 92 -7.16 -3.64 9.74
N TYR A 93 -6.90 -2.39 9.35
CA TYR A 93 -6.84 -1.24 10.26
C TYR A 93 -8.16 -0.48 10.39
N GLN A 94 -9.28 -1.20 10.23
CA GLN A 94 -10.65 -0.82 10.60
C GLN A 94 -11.33 0.23 9.73
N ALA A 95 -10.79 0.61 8.57
CA ALA A 95 -11.57 1.33 7.58
C ALA A 95 -12.69 0.42 7.07
N SER A 96 -13.93 0.92 7.07
CA SER A 96 -15.07 0.15 6.53
C SER A 96 -14.96 -0.01 5.01
N ASP A 97 -15.59 -1.03 4.47
CA ASP A 97 -15.60 -1.27 3.02
C ASP A 97 -16.19 -0.06 2.26
N GLU A 98 -17.22 0.59 2.84
CA GLU A 98 -17.82 1.81 2.28
C GLU A 98 -16.82 2.97 2.27
N LYS A 99 -16.02 3.14 3.34
CA LYS A 99 -15.02 4.20 3.42
C LYS A 99 -13.88 3.97 2.42
N ILE A 100 -13.45 2.71 2.24
CA ILE A 100 -12.44 2.34 1.25
C ILE A 100 -12.97 2.59 -0.18
N ALA A 101 -14.21 2.20 -0.47
CA ALA A 101 -14.85 2.42 -1.76
C ALA A 101 -15.04 3.91 -2.08
N ALA A 102 -15.36 4.72 -1.07
CA ALA A 102 -15.59 6.16 -1.19
C ALA A 102 -14.30 6.98 -1.34
N LEU A 103 -13.11 6.35 -1.33
CA LEU A 103 -11.83 7.07 -1.36
C LEU A 103 -11.65 7.91 -2.64
N ALA A 104 -12.24 7.50 -3.77
CA ALA A 104 -12.19 8.28 -5.00
C ALA A 104 -12.99 9.59 -4.91
N ASP A 105 -14.03 9.61 -4.06
CA ASP A 105 -14.93 10.74 -3.86
C ASP A 105 -14.78 11.35 -2.44
N PHE A 106 -13.58 11.24 -1.89
CA PHE A 106 -13.29 11.58 -0.48
C PHE A 106 -13.62 13.02 -0.10
N GLU A 107 -13.57 13.96 -1.05
CA GLU A 107 -13.82 15.38 -0.81
C GLU A 107 -15.28 15.63 -0.36
N ASP A 108 -16.23 14.95 -0.99
CA ASP A 108 -17.67 15.13 -0.76
C ASP A 108 -18.27 14.09 0.18
N SER A 109 -17.56 12.99 0.42
CA SER A 109 -18.06 11.90 1.26
C SER A 109 -18.05 12.27 2.75
N PRO A 110 -19.16 12.06 3.49
CA PRO A 110 -19.23 12.31 4.92
C PRO A 110 -18.40 11.33 5.77
N LEU A 111 -17.83 10.29 5.16
CA LEU A 111 -17.05 9.26 5.84
C LEU A 111 -15.64 9.73 6.24
N PHE A 112 -15.19 10.87 5.73
CA PHE A 112 -13.85 11.39 6.00
C PHE A 112 -13.90 12.68 6.81
N THR A 113 -13.07 12.76 7.83
CA THR A 113 -12.84 13.97 8.60
C THR A 113 -12.07 15.03 7.79
N PRO A 114 -12.11 16.33 8.15
CA PRO A 114 -11.29 17.36 7.49
C PRO A 114 -9.78 17.01 7.50
N ALA A 115 -9.27 16.45 8.59
CA ALA A 115 -7.89 16.00 8.71
C ALA A 115 -7.54 14.90 7.71
N GLU A 116 -8.38 13.87 7.62
CA GLU A 116 -8.19 12.79 6.64
C GLU A 116 -8.25 13.31 5.20
N ARG A 117 -9.20 14.20 4.88
CA ARG A 117 -9.28 14.80 3.54
C ARG A 117 -8.00 15.53 3.15
N ALA A 118 -7.43 16.34 4.07
CA ALA A 118 -6.16 17.02 3.80
C ALA A 118 -5.03 16.05 3.50
N ALA A 119 -4.90 14.95 4.28
CA ALA A 119 -3.88 13.93 4.09
C ALA A 119 -4.10 13.11 2.80
N ILE A 120 -5.34 12.68 2.52
CA ILE A 120 -5.70 11.91 1.32
C ILE A 120 -5.47 12.74 0.06
N ARG A 121 -5.84 14.04 0.08
CA ARG A 121 -5.59 14.99 -1.04
C ARG A 121 -4.12 15.05 -1.37
N LEU A 122 -3.25 15.18 -0.35
CA LEU A 122 -1.80 15.13 -0.57
C LEU A 122 -1.39 13.77 -1.17
N GLY A 123 -1.95 12.66 -0.68
CA GLY A 123 -1.70 11.31 -1.20
C GLY A 123 -1.98 11.21 -2.70
N PHE A 124 -3.13 11.72 -3.17
CA PHE A 124 -3.46 11.74 -4.60
C PHE A 124 -2.53 12.64 -5.40
N LYS A 125 -2.25 13.86 -4.93
CA LYS A 125 -1.42 14.82 -5.66
C LYS A 125 0.05 14.37 -5.74
N ALA A 126 0.62 13.95 -4.63
CA ALA A 126 2.02 13.53 -4.58
C ALA A 126 2.24 12.12 -5.17
N GLY A 127 1.18 11.31 -5.31
CA GLY A 127 1.24 10.02 -6.01
C GLY A 127 1.30 10.13 -7.53
N ARG A 128 0.97 11.29 -8.09
CA ARG A 128 1.02 11.52 -9.55
C ARG A 128 2.42 11.78 -10.08
N GLN A 129 2.59 11.61 -11.39
CA GLN A 129 3.77 11.98 -12.13
C GLN A 129 3.37 12.89 -13.33
N PRO A 130 3.75 14.15 -13.36
CA PRO A 130 4.55 14.87 -12.36
C PRO A 130 3.84 15.03 -11.02
N ASN A 131 4.61 15.28 -9.93
CA ASN A 131 4.09 15.52 -8.60
C ASN A 131 3.32 16.86 -8.56
N GLU A 132 2.08 16.84 -8.06
CA GLU A 132 1.18 18.01 -8.02
C GLU A 132 1.05 18.62 -6.62
N ALA A 133 1.83 18.16 -5.64
CA ALA A 133 1.81 18.74 -4.29
C ALA A 133 2.26 20.21 -4.31
N SER A 134 1.59 21.06 -3.54
CA SER A 134 1.79 22.50 -3.50
C SER A 134 1.91 23.01 -2.07
N ALA A 135 2.38 24.24 -1.89
CA ALA A 135 2.42 24.88 -0.58
C ALA A 135 1.04 24.95 0.10
N ALA A 136 -0.03 25.16 -0.66
CA ALA A 136 -1.40 25.20 -0.14
C ALA A 136 -1.83 23.88 0.50
N ASP A 137 -1.37 22.74 0.00
CA ASP A 137 -1.65 21.43 0.58
C ASP A 137 -1.00 21.28 1.96
N PHE A 138 0.22 21.80 2.14
CA PHE A 138 0.90 21.83 3.43
C PHE A 138 0.29 22.84 4.40
N ASP A 139 -0.19 23.99 3.91
CA ASP A 139 -0.91 24.96 4.75
C ASP A 139 -2.22 24.37 5.27
N ASP A 140 -2.88 23.50 4.48
CA ASP A 140 -4.08 22.79 4.93
C ASP A 140 -3.73 21.67 5.94
N LEU A 141 -2.69 20.86 5.68
CA LEU A 141 -2.22 19.84 6.62
C LEU A 141 -1.85 20.40 7.99
N LYS A 142 -1.16 21.54 8.05
CA LYS A 142 -0.75 22.22 9.30
C LYS A 142 -1.91 22.66 10.20
N LYS A 143 -3.14 22.70 9.68
CA LYS A 143 -4.33 22.95 10.50
C LYS A 143 -4.74 21.74 11.33
N HIS A 144 -4.26 20.56 10.98
CA HIS A 144 -4.72 19.27 11.51
C HIS A 144 -3.61 18.41 12.10
N TYR A 145 -2.37 18.60 11.65
CA TYR A 145 -1.23 17.75 11.97
C TYR A 145 -0.02 18.58 12.38
N ASP A 146 0.73 18.12 13.36
CA ASP A 146 2.04 18.68 13.67
C ASP A 146 3.09 18.32 12.60
N GLU A 147 4.29 18.91 12.69
CA GLU A 147 5.36 18.68 11.70
C GLU A 147 5.83 17.23 11.66
N GLY A 148 5.85 16.53 12.79
CA GLY A 148 6.19 15.11 12.88
C GLY A 148 5.16 14.24 12.15
N GLN A 149 3.88 14.50 12.38
CA GLN A 149 2.78 13.80 11.70
C GLN A 149 2.76 14.08 10.19
N ILE A 150 3.09 15.32 9.77
CA ILE A 150 3.24 15.64 8.33
C ILE A 150 4.37 14.83 7.72
N VAL A 151 5.49 14.66 8.41
CA VAL A 151 6.61 13.81 7.97
C VAL A 151 6.16 12.36 7.84
N GLU A 152 5.37 11.82 8.78
CA GLU A 152 4.82 10.45 8.70
C GLU A 152 3.91 10.27 7.47
N ILE A 153 3.04 11.25 7.18
CA ILE A 153 2.16 11.24 6.00
C ILE A 153 2.98 11.24 4.72
N VAL A 154 3.94 12.14 4.60
CA VAL A 154 4.82 12.22 3.42
C VAL A 154 5.67 10.97 3.28
N ALA A 155 6.18 10.40 4.38
CA ALA A 155 6.92 9.15 4.37
C ALA A 155 6.07 7.98 3.87
N SER A 156 4.77 7.92 4.26
CA SER A 156 3.83 6.90 3.78
C SER A 156 3.63 7.00 2.26
N ILE A 157 3.46 8.20 1.73
CA ILE A 157 3.36 8.44 0.28
C ILE A 157 4.64 8.03 -0.44
N ALA A 158 5.81 8.42 0.09
CA ALA A 158 7.11 8.13 -0.50
C ALA A 158 7.43 6.63 -0.50
N LEU A 159 7.09 5.92 0.58
CA LEU A 159 7.20 4.46 0.66
C LEU A 159 6.38 3.78 -0.44
N PHE A 160 5.16 4.25 -0.67
CA PHE A 160 4.33 3.73 -1.77
C PHE A 160 4.80 4.23 -3.13
N GLY A 161 5.46 5.37 -3.24
CA GLY A 161 6.18 5.77 -4.44
C GLY A 161 7.26 4.76 -4.85
N TYR A 162 8.00 4.19 -3.88
CA TYR A 162 8.93 3.09 -4.09
C TYR A 162 8.21 1.80 -4.48
N LEU A 163 7.19 1.38 -3.70
CA LEU A 163 6.48 0.12 -3.92
C LEU A 163 5.66 0.11 -5.22
N ASN A 164 5.02 1.21 -5.57
CA ASN A 164 4.26 1.34 -6.81
C ASN A 164 5.18 1.10 -8.02
N ARG A 165 6.35 1.73 -8.03
CA ARG A 165 7.35 1.53 -9.09
C ARG A 165 7.89 0.11 -9.11
N TRP A 166 8.23 -0.44 -7.95
CA TRP A 166 8.69 -1.82 -7.82
C TRP A 166 7.69 -2.81 -8.40
N ASN A 167 6.48 -2.81 -7.86
CA ASN A 167 5.48 -3.82 -8.20
C ASN A 167 4.98 -3.70 -9.62
N ASP A 168 4.78 -2.47 -10.10
CA ASP A 168 4.34 -2.23 -11.47
C ASP A 168 5.41 -2.62 -12.50
N THR A 169 6.69 -2.30 -12.23
CA THR A 169 7.82 -2.71 -13.07
C THR A 169 8.01 -4.22 -13.08
N MET A 170 7.91 -4.87 -11.93
CA MET A 170 8.13 -6.32 -11.79
C MET A 170 6.91 -7.16 -12.23
N ALA A 171 5.77 -6.52 -12.50
CA ALA A 171 4.49 -7.20 -12.71
C ALA A 171 4.21 -8.22 -11.60
N THR A 172 4.46 -7.85 -10.33
CA THR A 172 4.35 -8.74 -9.17
C THR A 172 2.97 -9.39 -9.12
N THR A 173 2.90 -10.71 -8.98
CA THR A 173 1.63 -11.45 -8.88
C THR A 173 0.93 -11.15 -7.55
N LEU A 174 -0.38 -10.87 -7.61
CA LEU A 174 -1.22 -10.65 -6.43
C LEU A 174 -1.52 -11.95 -5.69
N GLU A 175 -1.62 -11.86 -4.39
CA GLU A 175 -2.07 -12.94 -3.52
C GLU A 175 -3.60 -13.04 -3.53
N PRO A 176 -4.16 -14.27 -3.44
CA PRO A 176 -5.61 -14.49 -3.54
C PRO A 176 -6.43 -13.65 -2.56
N LEU A 177 -6.01 -13.57 -1.29
CA LEU A 177 -6.72 -12.79 -0.27
C LEU A 177 -6.74 -11.28 -0.58
N ALA A 178 -5.63 -10.74 -1.09
CA ALA A 178 -5.56 -9.34 -1.49
C ALA A 178 -6.51 -9.05 -2.67
N ILE A 179 -6.62 -9.97 -3.64
CA ILE A 179 -7.59 -9.88 -4.75
C ILE A 179 -9.03 -9.90 -4.22
N GLU A 180 -9.34 -10.80 -3.28
CA GLU A 180 -10.68 -10.94 -2.70
C GLU A 180 -11.13 -9.63 -2.05
N VAL A 181 -10.29 -9.07 -1.18
CA VAL A 181 -10.60 -7.81 -0.49
C VAL A 181 -10.74 -6.65 -1.49
N ALA A 182 -9.81 -6.54 -2.45
CA ALA A 182 -9.88 -5.47 -3.45
C ALA A 182 -11.14 -5.57 -4.32
N ARG A 183 -11.57 -6.77 -4.70
CA ARG A 183 -12.83 -6.97 -5.44
C ARG A 183 -14.04 -6.50 -4.64
N ARG A 184 -14.05 -6.76 -3.32
CA ARG A 184 -15.15 -6.35 -2.44
C ARG A 184 -15.18 -4.85 -2.20
N THR A 185 -14.03 -4.22 -2.02
CA THR A 185 -13.92 -2.81 -1.61
C THR A 185 -13.81 -1.85 -2.79
N ILE A 186 -12.79 -1.98 -3.62
CA ILE A 186 -12.51 -1.10 -4.76
C ILE A 186 -12.91 -1.67 -6.12
N GLY A 187 -13.38 -2.93 -6.16
CA GLY A 187 -13.94 -3.54 -7.38
C GLY A 187 -15.13 -2.77 -7.94
N PRO A 188 -16.09 -2.30 -7.11
CA PRO A 188 -17.20 -1.48 -7.59
C PRO A 188 -16.78 -0.19 -8.29
N THR A 189 -15.59 0.35 -8.00
CA THR A 189 -15.02 1.53 -8.69
C THR A 189 -14.24 1.19 -9.96
N GLY A 190 -14.27 -0.08 -10.39
CA GLY A 190 -13.65 -0.53 -11.66
C GLY A 190 -12.29 -1.18 -11.51
N TRP A 191 -11.78 -1.42 -10.28
CA TRP A 191 -10.50 -2.09 -10.09
C TRP A 191 -10.50 -3.53 -10.64
N GLN A 192 -9.44 -3.89 -11.33
CA GLN A 192 -9.16 -5.24 -11.84
C GLN A 192 -7.68 -5.56 -11.59
N PRO A 193 -7.30 -6.84 -11.38
CA PRO A 193 -5.91 -7.21 -11.10
C PRO A 193 -4.95 -6.98 -12.28
N GLY A 194 -5.43 -6.86 -13.51
CA GLY A 194 -4.63 -6.58 -14.70
C GLY A 194 -3.44 -7.53 -14.85
N LYS A 195 -2.26 -6.98 -15.12
CA LYS A 195 -1.00 -7.76 -15.26
C LYS A 195 -0.55 -8.47 -13.99
N HIS A 196 -1.15 -8.14 -12.85
CA HIS A 196 -0.86 -8.73 -11.55
C HIS A 196 -1.75 -9.93 -11.21
N ALA A 197 -2.65 -10.33 -12.10
CA ALA A 197 -3.48 -11.52 -11.90
C ALA A 197 -2.60 -12.76 -11.67
N SER A 198 -3.00 -13.61 -10.71
CA SER A 198 -2.43 -14.94 -10.56
C SER A 198 -2.68 -15.76 -11.83
N ARG A 199 -1.75 -16.64 -12.19
CA ARG A 199 -2.03 -17.66 -13.20
C ARG A 199 -3.16 -18.54 -12.67
N GLU A 200 -4.26 -18.68 -13.40
CA GLU A 200 -5.07 -19.87 -13.23
C GLU A 200 -4.14 -21.08 -13.51
N PRO A 201 -4.20 -22.12 -12.67
CA PRO A 201 -3.52 -23.35 -13.03
C PRO A 201 -4.06 -23.73 -14.41
N THR A 202 -3.21 -23.74 -15.44
CA THR A 202 -3.58 -24.38 -16.71
C THR A 202 -3.98 -25.78 -16.34
N ALA A 203 -5.27 -26.09 -16.47
CA ALA A 203 -5.75 -27.46 -16.29
C ALA A 203 -4.90 -28.40 -17.17
N PRO A 204 -4.51 -29.56 -16.64
CA PRO A 204 -3.68 -30.54 -17.37
C PRO A 204 -4.36 -31.06 -18.62
#